data_48e8b80465d382a1bf53ab11eac7d69f
#
_entry.id   48e8b80465d382a1bf53ab11eac7d69f
#
_cell.length_a   1.000
_cell.length_b   1.000
_cell.length_c   1.000
_cell.angle_alpha   90.00
_cell.angle_beta   90.00
_cell.angle_gamma   90.00
#
_symmetry.space_group_name_H-M   'P 1'
#
loop_
_entity.id
_entity.type
_entity.pdbx_description
1 polymer ?
#
loop_
_entity_poly.entity_id
_entity_poly.type
_entity_poly.pdbx_seq_one_letter_code
_entity_poly.pdbx_strand_id
1 'polypeptide(L)'
;MMNSNSFDDRSLHTVGCGDLYEILADLAERRLLGALELSCEGERRGYVNVSVKLLAALITHAAAISGKADFPTVSLLFTDEKMTLTIRGVGESAASELARLARLGITAGFDSRYEGGRLVLSAPVRSSATLKIYAVKPAWLRDLFEGYARKNIL
;
A
#
# COMPACT_ATOMS: atom_id res chain seq x y z
N MET A 1 -19.35 -20.81 4.42
CA MET A 1 -18.82 -20.38 4.48
C MET A 1 -18.30 -19.59 4.00
N MET A 2 -18.14 -19.44 4.07
CA MET A 2 -17.71 -18.75 3.89
C MET A 2 -17.10 -18.18 3.09
N ASN A 3 -17.35 -17.81 2.43
CA ASN A 3 -16.84 -17.06 1.73
C ASN A 3 -16.28 -15.91 2.28
N SER A 4 -15.94 -16.00 2.78
CA SER A 4 -15.22 -15.20 3.71
C SER A 4 -14.16 -14.34 3.12
N ASN A 5 -13.89 -14.45 1.89
CA ASN A 5 -12.84 -13.70 1.22
C ASN A 5 -13.02 -12.20 1.29
N SER A 6 -14.24 -11.74 1.24
CA SER A 6 -14.52 -10.31 1.29
C SER A 6 -14.15 -9.69 2.63
N PHE A 7 -14.12 -10.47 3.68
CA PHE A 7 -13.79 -9.95 4.99
C PHE A 7 -12.32 -9.85 5.25
N ASP A 8 -11.56 -10.68 4.58
CA ASP A 8 -10.12 -10.63 4.71
C ASP A 8 -9.56 -9.29 4.29
N ASP A 9 -10.24 -8.63 3.35
CA ASP A 9 -9.80 -7.34 2.87
C ASP A 9 -9.91 -6.25 3.92
N ARG A 10 -10.74 -6.46 4.93
CA ARG A 10 -10.90 -5.51 6.03
C ARG A 10 -10.06 -5.86 7.24
N SER A 11 -9.48 -7.04 7.26
CA SER A 11 -8.68 -7.47 8.40
C SER A 11 -7.41 -6.67 8.49
N LEU A 12 -7.15 -6.14 9.67
CA LEU A 12 -5.92 -5.43 9.93
C LEU A 12 -4.84 -6.42 10.33
N HIS A 13 -3.66 -6.22 9.81
CA HIS A 13 -2.50 -7.05 10.13
C HIS A 13 -1.37 -6.20 10.65
N THR A 14 -0.62 -6.76 11.59
CA THR A 14 0.60 -6.12 12.05
C THR A 14 1.70 -6.41 11.04
N VAL A 15 2.31 -5.38 10.50
CA VAL A 15 3.30 -5.49 9.43
C VAL A 15 4.56 -4.76 9.83
N GLY A 16 5.71 -5.41 9.71
CA GLY A 16 6.99 -4.76 9.94
C GLY A 16 7.28 -3.73 8.85
N CYS A 17 7.64 -2.52 9.25
CA CYS A 17 7.93 -1.46 8.29
C CYS A 17 9.10 -1.84 7.38
N GLY A 18 10.12 -2.49 7.93
CA GLY A 18 11.27 -2.96 7.16
C GLY A 18 10.88 -4.00 6.11
N ASP A 19 10.02 -4.93 6.51
CA ASP A 19 9.55 -5.98 5.59
C ASP A 19 8.75 -5.37 4.43
N LEU A 20 7.86 -4.45 4.76
CA LEU A 20 7.05 -3.79 3.75
C LEU A 20 7.92 -3.00 2.78
N TYR A 21 8.88 -2.25 3.32
CA TYR A 21 9.83 -1.49 2.53
C TYR A 21 10.57 -2.39 1.52
N GLU A 22 11.17 -3.46 2.04
CA GLU A 22 12.01 -4.33 1.20
C GLU A 22 11.20 -5.03 0.11
N ILE A 23 10.03 -5.50 0.46
CA ILE A 23 9.17 -6.21 -0.49
C ILE A 23 8.70 -5.27 -1.59
N LEU A 24 8.21 -4.09 -1.23
CA LEU A 24 7.73 -3.14 -2.24
C LEU A 24 8.85 -2.63 -3.12
N ALA A 25 10.02 -2.35 -2.54
CA ALA A 25 11.17 -1.90 -3.32
C ALA A 25 11.61 -2.96 -4.31
N ASP A 26 11.64 -4.22 -3.90
CA ASP A 26 12.01 -5.33 -4.78
C ASP A 26 11.00 -5.51 -5.91
N LEU A 27 9.72 -5.49 -5.60
CA LEU A 27 8.68 -5.65 -6.62
C LEU A 27 8.70 -4.50 -7.63
N ALA A 28 8.98 -3.29 -7.17
CA ALA A 28 9.10 -2.14 -8.05
C ALA A 28 10.31 -2.26 -8.96
N GLU A 29 11.45 -2.68 -8.42
CA GLU A 29 12.66 -2.87 -9.19
C GLU A 29 12.50 -3.93 -10.27
N ARG A 30 11.79 -4.99 -9.96
CA ARG A 30 11.48 -6.06 -10.90
C ARG A 30 10.30 -5.74 -11.81
N ARG A 31 9.74 -4.55 -11.67
CA ARG A 31 8.62 -4.04 -12.45
C ARG A 31 7.36 -4.90 -12.37
N LEU A 32 7.18 -5.56 -11.24
CA LEU A 32 6.01 -6.39 -11.03
C LEU A 32 4.77 -5.58 -10.62
N LEU A 33 4.95 -4.32 -10.26
CA LEU A 33 3.85 -3.43 -9.92
C LEU A 33 3.32 -2.63 -11.12
N GLY A 34 3.80 -2.93 -12.31
CA GLY A 34 3.37 -2.23 -13.52
C GLY A 34 4.16 -0.95 -13.77
N ALA A 35 3.56 -0.02 -14.53
CA ALA A 35 4.20 1.24 -14.89
C ALA A 35 4.05 2.26 -13.76
N LEU A 36 4.78 2.03 -12.70
CA LEU A 36 4.66 2.80 -11.48
C LEU A 36 6.06 3.08 -10.94
N GLU A 37 6.28 4.31 -10.54
CA GLU A 37 7.53 4.69 -9.93
C GLU A 37 7.36 4.71 -8.41
N LEU A 38 8.08 3.83 -7.73
CA LEU A 38 7.99 3.69 -6.29
C LEU A 38 9.28 4.16 -5.63
N SER A 39 9.16 5.00 -4.62
CA SER A 39 10.28 5.38 -3.78
C SER A 39 9.93 5.09 -2.32
N CYS A 40 10.92 4.62 -1.58
CA CYS A 40 10.79 4.33 -0.16
C CYS A 40 11.90 5.03 0.59
N GLU A 41 11.55 5.75 1.65
CA GLU A 41 12.51 6.51 2.44
C GLU A 41 12.20 6.43 3.93
N GLY A 42 13.19 6.71 4.74
CA GLY A 42 13.02 6.90 6.17
C GLY A 42 13.42 5.71 7.01
N GLU A 43 12.98 5.75 8.25
CA GLU A 43 13.26 4.70 9.22
C GLU A 43 12.46 3.46 8.89
N ARG A 44 13.12 2.31 8.98
CA ARG A 44 12.46 1.02 8.66
C ARG A 44 12.18 0.19 9.90
N ARG A 45 12.15 0.83 11.04
CA ARG A 45 11.86 0.18 12.31
C ARG A 45 10.41 0.34 12.66
N GLY A 46 9.92 -0.58 13.48
CA GLY A 46 8.56 -0.50 13.96
C GLY A 46 7.58 -1.28 13.12
N TYR A 47 6.31 -1.12 13.47
CA TYR A 47 5.22 -1.90 12.90
C TYR A 47 4.02 -1.02 12.64
N VAL A 48 3.30 -1.33 11.58
CA VAL A 48 2.03 -0.67 11.27
C VAL A 48 0.91 -1.71 11.32
N ASN A 49 -0.29 -1.24 11.65
CA ASN A 49 -1.46 -2.11 11.71
C ASN A 49 -2.44 -1.68 10.62
N VAL A 50 -2.40 -2.36 9.51
CA VAL A 50 -3.18 -2.00 8.32
C VAL A 50 -3.68 -3.25 7.62
N SER A 51 -4.70 -3.09 6.78
CA SER A 51 -5.12 -4.19 5.91
C SER A 51 -4.13 -4.29 4.75
N VAL A 52 -3.33 -5.34 4.76
CA VAL A 52 -2.31 -5.53 3.73
C VAL A 52 -2.96 -5.80 2.38
N LYS A 53 -4.09 -6.49 2.37
CA LYS A 53 -4.81 -6.78 1.14
C LYS A 53 -5.31 -5.51 0.48
N LEU A 54 -5.88 -4.60 1.27
CA LEU A 54 -6.33 -3.32 0.72
C LEU A 54 -5.16 -2.45 0.31
N LEU A 55 -4.06 -2.50 1.04
CA LEU A 55 -2.86 -1.76 0.65
C LEU A 55 -2.34 -2.25 -0.70
N ALA A 56 -2.26 -3.56 -0.89
CA ALA A 56 -1.84 -4.14 -2.17
C ALA A 56 -2.79 -3.73 -3.30
N ALA A 57 -4.10 -3.79 -3.03
CA ALA A 57 -5.10 -3.40 -4.01
C ALA A 57 -4.99 -1.91 -4.36
N LEU A 58 -4.75 -1.05 -3.37
CA LEU A 58 -4.59 0.38 -3.60
C LEU A 58 -3.41 0.67 -4.54
N ILE A 59 -2.27 0.09 -4.25
CA ILE A 59 -1.05 0.33 -5.03
C ILE A 59 -1.20 -0.19 -6.45
N THR A 60 -1.68 -1.42 -6.61
CA THR A 60 -1.80 -2.02 -7.93
C THR A 60 -2.92 -1.38 -8.74
N HIS A 61 -4.02 -0.98 -8.09
CA HIS A 61 -5.11 -0.31 -8.78
C HIS A 61 -4.70 1.10 -9.23
N ALA A 62 -3.93 1.81 -8.43
CA ALA A 62 -3.41 3.12 -8.81
C ALA A 62 -2.57 3.03 -10.08
N ALA A 63 -1.77 1.98 -10.21
CA ALA A 63 -1.00 1.75 -11.41
C ALA A 63 -1.90 1.46 -12.62
N ALA A 64 -2.99 0.72 -12.40
CA ALA A 64 -3.89 0.32 -13.47
C ALA A 64 -4.74 1.47 -14.02
N ILE A 65 -5.11 2.44 -13.18
CA ILE A 65 -5.95 3.55 -13.61
C ILE A 65 -5.17 4.70 -14.23
N SER A 66 -3.86 4.66 -14.16
CA SER A 66 -3.05 5.71 -14.78
C SER A 66 -3.17 5.63 -16.30
N GLY A 67 -3.22 6.76 -16.96
CA GLY A 67 -3.23 6.80 -18.41
C GLY A 67 -1.88 6.44 -18.98
N LYS A 68 -1.83 6.18 -20.28
CA LYS A 68 -0.59 5.80 -20.94
C LYS A 68 0.49 6.86 -20.88
N ALA A 69 0.09 8.12 -20.75
CA ALA A 69 1.03 9.24 -20.66
C ALA A 69 1.46 9.55 -19.23
N ASP A 70 0.76 8.98 -18.26
CA ASP A 70 1.01 9.27 -16.86
C ASP A 70 1.68 8.09 -16.16
N PHE A 71 2.75 8.40 -15.45
CA PHE A 71 3.42 7.41 -14.61
C PHE A 71 3.12 7.76 -13.16
N PRO A 72 2.26 7.00 -12.50
CA PRO A 72 1.97 7.31 -11.11
C PRO A 72 3.22 7.13 -10.26
N THR A 73 3.39 8.04 -9.33
CA THR A 73 4.48 7.98 -8.38
C THR A 73 3.91 7.60 -7.03
N VAL A 74 4.49 6.57 -6.41
CA VAL A 74 4.11 6.14 -5.08
C VAL A 74 5.32 6.36 -4.17
N SER A 75 5.14 7.14 -3.12
CA SER A 75 6.18 7.40 -2.14
C SER A 75 5.77 6.81 -0.80
N LEU A 76 6.66 6.04 -0.19
CA LEU A 76 6.49 5.59 1.18
C LEU A 76 7.53 6.26 2.04
N LEU A 77 7.07 6.98 3.05
CA LEU A 77 7.95 7.64 4.01
C LEU A 77 7.66 7.07 5.38
N PHE A 78 8.70 6.55 6.03
CA PHE A 78 8.59 6.01 7.38
C PHE A 78 9.29 6.93 8.36
N THR A 79 8.57 7.32 9.39
CA THR A 79 9.14 8.06 10.51
C THR A 79 8.90 7.26 11.78
N ASP A 80 9.38 7.75 12.92
CA ASP A 80 9.15 7.09 14.20
C ASP A 80 7.68 7.07 14.58
N GLU A 81 6.90 7.96 14.00
CA GLU A 81 5.50 8.14 14.37
C GLU A 81 4.52 7.55 13.38
N LYS A 82 4.84 7.58 12.10
CA LYS A 82 3.89 7.14 11.09
C LYS A 82 4.55 6.72 9.79
N MET A 83 3.81 5.89 9.05
CA MET A 83 4.10 5.56 7.67
C MET A 83 3.17 6.41 6.81
N THR A 84 3.71 7.08 5.82
CA THR A 84 2.91 7.88 4.89
C THR A 84 3.09 7.35 3.48
N LEU A 85 1.97 7.04 2.85
CA LEU A 85 1.92 6.61 1.46
C LEU A 85 1.31 7.74 0.64
N THR A 86 2.01 8.20 -0.37
CA THR A 86 1.51 9.26 -1.25
C THR A 86 1.47 8.73 -2.68
N ILE A 87 0.31 8.83 -3.31
CA ILE A 87 0.12 8.45 -4.71
C ILE A 87 -0.20 9.71 -5.50
N ARG A 88 0.59 9.99 -6.51
CA ARG A 88 0.39 11.17 -7.37
C ARG A 88 0.69 10.82 -8.82
N GLY A 89 0.39 11.74 -9.72
CA GLY A 89 0.65 11.53 -11.15
C GLY A 89 -0.45 10.77 -11.84
N VAL A 90 -1.62 10.65 -11.21
CA VAL A 90 -2.79 10.06 -11.84
C VAL A 90 -3.58 11.20 -12.48
N GLY A 91 -3.95 11.04 -13.73
CA GLY A 91 -4.61 12.08 -14.48
C GLY A 91 -5.95 12.53 -13.91
N GLU A 92 -6.36 13.74 -14.28
CA GLU A 92 -7.62 14.30 -13.79
C GLU A 92 -8.84 13.43 -14.11
N SER A 93 -8.78 12.70 -15.21
CA SER A 93 -9.86 11.80 -15.59
C SER A 93 -10.06 10.68 -14.57
N ALA A 94 -9.08 10.42 -13.72
CA ALA A 94 -9.15 9.39 -12.70
C ALA A 94 -9.47 9.96 -11.32
N ALA A 95 -9.86 11.21 -11.22
CA ALA A 95 -10.13 11.85 -9.93
C ALA A 95 -11.18 11.11 -9.09
N SER A 96 -12.24 10.62 -9.73
CA SER A 96 -13.28 9.89 -9.02
C SER A 96 -12.76 8.57 -8.47
N GLU A 97 -11.86 7.92 -9.20
CA GLU A 97 -11.25 6.68 -8.74
C GLU A 97 -10.31 6.93 -7.57
N LEU A 98 -9.57 8.02 -7.58
CA LEU A 98 -8.72 8.39 -6.44
C LEU A 98 -9.55 8.67 -5.19
N ALA A 99 -10.68 9.33 -5.35
CA ALA A 99 -11.58 9.58 -4.23
C ALA A 99 -12.11 8.27 -3.65
N ARG A 100 -12.41 7.32 -4.52
CA ARG A 100 -12.84 5.99 -4.11
C ARG A 100 -11.72 5.25 -3.37
N LEU A 101 -10.49 5.35 -3.88
CA LEU A 101 -9.33 4.76 -3.23
C LEU A 101 -9.08 5.37 -1.85
N ALA A 102 -9.32 6.67 -1.71
CA ALA A 102 -9.20 7.33 -0.41
C ALA A 102 -10.16 6.71 0.61
N ARG A 103 -11.39 6.43 0.19
CA ARG A 103 -12.36 5.79 1.08
C ARG A 103 -11.96 4.37 1.44
N LEU A 104 -11.41 3.63 0.48
CA LEU A 104 -10.88 2.29 0.76
C LEU A 104 -9.72 2.35 1.75
N GLY A 105 -8.89 3.37 1.63
CA GLY A 105 -7.78 3.55 2.56
C GLY A 105 -8.22 3.67 4.00
N ILE A 106 -9.32 4.38 4.24
CA ILE A 106 -9.86 4.51 5.60
C ILE A 106 -10.23 3.14 6.15
N THR A 107 -10.87 2.30 5.35
CA THR A 107 -11.23 0.95 5.74
C THR A 107 -10.00 0.09 6.00
N ALA A 108 -8.90 0.37 5.30
CA ALA A 108 -7.66 -0.38 5.41
C ALA A 108 -6.81 0.03 6.61
N GLY A 109 -7.30 0.91 7.47
CA GLY A 109 -6.57 1.35 8.66
C GLY A 109 -5.75 2.61 8.46
N PHE A 110 -5.94 3.30 7.35
CA PHE A 110 -5.24 4.54 7.07
C PHE A 110 -6.10 5.76 7.35
N ASP A 111 -5.44 6.84 7.74
CA ASP A 111 -6.03 8.16 7.67
C ASP A 111 -5.81 8.60 6.23
N SER A 112 -6.87 8.75 5.46
CA SER A 112 -6.79 8.98 4.02
C SER A 112 -7.41 10.28 3.61
N ARG A 113 -6.76 10.97 2.67
CA ARG A 113 -7.34 12.16 2.06
C ARG A 113 -6.81 12.32 0.64
N TYR A 114 -7.64 12.94 -0.18
CA TYR A 114 -7.31 13.23 -1.56
C TYR A 114 -7.36 14.75 -1.73
N GLU A 115 -6.27 15.34 -2.17
CA GLU A 115 -6.20 16.76 -2.41
C GLU A 115 -5.13 17.08 -3.44
N GLY A 116 -5.39 18.06 -4.27
CA GLY A 116 -4.39 18.54 -5.22
C GLY A 116 -3.87 17.49 -6.18
N GLY A 117 -4.71 16.54 -6.58
CA GLY A 117 -4.31 15.50 -7.51
C GLY A 117 -3.46 14.40 -6.89
N ARG A 118 -3.43 14.35 -5.58
CA ARG A 118 -2.68 13.29 -4.89
C ARG A 118 -3.50 12.67 -3.77
N LEU A 119 -3.27 11.39 -3.56
CA LEU A 119 -3.88 10.65 -2.48
C LEU A 119 -2.82 10.43 -1.40
N VAL A 120 -3.13 10.82 -0.17
CA VAL A 120 -2.22 10.67 0.97
C VAL A 120 -2.86 9.77 2.00
N LEU A 121 -2.15 8.70 2.36
CA LEU A 121 -2.59 7.77 3.39
C LEU A 121 -1.51 7.68 4.45
N SER A 122 -1.90 7.69 5.71
CA SER A 122 -0.94 7.54 6.79
C SER A 122 -1.46 6.59 7.85
N ALA A 123 -0.55 5.90 8.51
CA ALA A 123 -0.87 4.97 9.59
C ALA A 123 0.18 5.11 10.68
N PRO A 124 -0.23 5.02 11.96
CA PRO A 124 0.73 5.13 13.06
C PRO A 124 1.75 3.99 13.05
N VAL A 125 2.99 4.32 13.37
CA VAL A 125 4.06 3.35 13.55
C VAL A 125 4.24 3.11 15.06
N ARG A 126 4.35 1.85 15.43
CA ARG A 126 4.58 1.46 16.80
C ARG A 126 5.89 0.69 16.91
N SER A 127 6.63 0.93 17.99
CA SER A 127 7.96 0.35 18.17
C SER A 127 8.03 -0.72 19.25
N SER A 128 6.91 -1.23 19.71
CA SER A 128 6.91 -2.23 20.76
C SER A 128 7.50 -3.55 20.28
N ALA A 129 8.43 -4.11 21.06
CA ALA A 129 9.05 -5.38 20.72
C ALA A 129 8.06 -6.55 20.71
N THR A 130 6.97 -6.44 21.48
CA THR A 130 5.94 -7.48 21.51
C THR A 130 5.22 -7.61 20.18
N LEU A 131 5.19 -6.56 19.38
CA LEU A 131 4.50 -6.59 18.09
C LEU A 131 5.15 -7.54 17.10
N LYS A 132 6.41 -7.86 17.30
CA LYS A 132 7.13 -8.82 16.46
C LYS A 132 6.44 -10.18 16.42
N ILE A 133 5.83 -10.59 17.54
CA ILE A 133 5.14 -11.87 17.65
C ILE A 133 3.92 -11.91 16.73
N TYR A 134 3.25 -10.77 16.58
CA TYR A 134 2.02 -10.68 15.80
C TYR A 134 2.24 -10.30 14.35
N ALA A 135 3.46 -9.92 14.00
CA ALA A 135 3.75 -9.46 12.65
C ALA A 135 3.60 -10.59 11.63
N VAL A 136 3.02 -10.27 10.48
CA VAL A 136 2.89 -11.22 9.39
C VAL A 136 4.29 -11.59 8.88
N LYS A 137 4.41 -12.81 8.37
CA LYS A 137 5.69 -13.27 7.86
C LYS A 137 6.02 -12.62 6.54
N PRO A 138 7.28 -12.26 6.31
CA PRO A 138 7.67 -11.64 5.04
C PRO A 138 7.29 -12.46 3.81
N ALA A 139 7.41 -13.77 3.87
CA ALA A 139 7.05 -14.63 2.74
C ALA A 139 5.57 -14.53 2.39
N TRP A 140 4.70 -14.49 3.40
CA TRP A 140 3.27 -14.33 3.17
C TRP A 140 2.96 -12.96 2.57
N LEU A 141 3.61 -11.93 3.09
CA LEU A 141 3.43 -10.56 2.62
C LEU A 141 3.84 -10.43 1.15
N ARG A 142 4.98 -11.01 0.80
CA ARG A 142 5.47 -11.01 -0.58
C ARG A 142 4.50 -11.72 -1.52
N ASP A 143 4.04 -12.89 -1.13
CA ASP A 143 3.10 -13.67 -1.95
C ASP A 143 1.81 -12.89 -2.22
N LEU A 144 1.34 -12.17 -1.21
CA LEU A 144 0.15 -11.38 -1.33
C LEU A 144 0.31 -10.27 -2.39
N PHE A 145 1.39 -9.49 -2.27
CA PHE A 145 1.65 -8.41 -3.23
C PHE A 145 1.88 -8.93 -4.63
N GLU A 146 2.63 -10.02 -4.78
CA GLU A 146 2.87 -10.62 -6.08
C GLU A 146 1.56 -11.10 -6.71
N GLY A 147 0.69 -11.68 -5.90
CA GLY A 147 -0.61 -12.14 -6.38
C GLY A 147 -1.47 -11.01 -6.92
N TYR A 148 -1.52 -9.89 -6.20
CA TYR A 148 -2.27 -8.73 -6.66
C TYR A 148 -1.65 -8.11 -7.90
N ALA A 149 -0.32 -8.03 -7.94
CA ALA A 149 0.37 -7.46 -9.10
C ALA A 149 0.07 -8.25 -10.37
N ARG A 150 0.08 -9.58 -10.28
CA ARG A 150 -0.21 -10.42 -11.43
C ARG A 150 -1.63 -10.22 -11.95
N LYS A 151 -2.59 -10.08 -11.06
CA LYS A 151 -3.98 -9.87 -11.45
C LYS A 151 -4.17 -8.58 -12.21
N ASN A 152 -3.44 -7.55 -11.86
CA ASN A 152 -3.63 -6.24 -12.47
C ASN A 152 -2.80 -6.01 -13.73
N ILE A 153 -1.77 -6.81 -13.93
CA ILE A 153 -0.96 -6.72 -15.14
C ILE A 153 -1.62 -7.48 -16.30
N LEU A 154 -2.36 -8.49 -15.97
CA LEU A 154 -3.11 -9.24 -16.95
C LEU A 154 -4.40 -8.52 -17.31
#